data_3b3283cd934c46073e0f299f3e7cac5a
#
_entry.id   3b3283cd934c46073e0f299f3e7cac5a
#
_cell.length_a   1.000
_cell.length_b   1.000
_cell.length_c   1.000
_cell.angle_alpha   90.00
_cell.angle_beta   90.00
_cell.angle_gamma   90.00
#
_symmetry.space_group_name_H-M   'P 1'
#
loop_
_entity.id
_entity.type
_entity.pdbx_description
1 polymer ?
#
loop_
_entity_poly.entity_id
_entity_poly.type
_entity_poly.pdbx_seq_one_letter_code
_entity_poly.pdbx_strand_id
1 'polypeptide(L)'
;MESNKILSLLQNTGGVLNGHFLLTSGRHSNVYFEKFRILEHPNALDRVCKEMAQIVESMDIELVLGAAIGGILIAGGVGRYLNVKHIFSERNNGKMELRRGFSISKGQRVLIVEDIITTGGSVFELINLVKDYDAKVIHVVNLVDRSLNPIDFKAPSTALLKMPSESWEPNECPLCKKGDKLTQRGRTGKETELV
;
A
#
# COMPACT_ATOMS: atom_id res chain seq x y z
N MET A 1 6.78 -9.04 -14.41
CA MET A 1 6.15 -7.92 -15.18
C MET A 1 7.09 -6.74 -15.20
N GLU A 2 7.10 -5.96 -16.27
CA GLU A 2 7.96 -4.78 -16.33
C GLU A 2 7.39 -3.69 -15.42
N SER A 3 8.15 -3.27 -14.42
CA SER A 3 7.82 -2.16 -13.51
C SER A 3 7.34 -0.90 -14.26
N ASN A 4 7.78 -0.72 -15.50
CA ASN A 4 7.35 0.34 -16.40
C ASN A 4 5.84 0.31 -16.73
N LYS A 5 5.21 -0.87 -16.78
CA LYS A 5 3.76 -0.98 -17.07
C LYS A 5 2.90 -0.55 -15.89
N ILE A 6 3.35 -0.85 -14.67
CA ILE A 6 2.66 -0.39 -13.45
C ILE A 6 2.85 1.12 -13.28
N LEU A 7 4.06 1.63 -13.51
CA LEU A 7 4.30 3.07 -13.46
C LEU A 7 3.42 3.82 -14.48
N SER A 8 3.33 3.34 -15.73
CA SER A 8 2.44 3.93 -16.74
C SER A 8 0.98 3.87 -16.32
N LEU A 9 0.54 2.78 -15.69
CA LEU A 9 -0.82 2.65 -15.18
C LEU A 9 -1.10 3.69 -14.08
N LEU A 10 -0.17 3.88 -13.14
CA LEU A 10 -0.25 4.89 -12.08
C LEU A 10 -0.30 6.31 -12.67
N GLN A 11 0.54 6.61 -13.64
CA GLN A 11 0.57 7.91 -14.30
C GLN A 11 -0.73 8.20 -15.06
N ASN A 12 -1.21 7.24 -15.86
CA ASN A 12 -2.42 7.39 -16.68
C ASN A 12 -3.70 7.55 -15.85
N THR A 13 -3.73 7.00 -14.64
CA THR A 13 -4.86 7.16 -13.71
C THR A 13 -4.72 8.38 -12.80
N GLY A 14 -3.60 9.12 -12.87
CA GLY A 14 -3.31 10.19 -11.91
C GLY A 14 -2.94 9.69 -10.51
N GLY A 15 -2.55 8.43 -10.39
CA GLY A 15 -2.11 7.81 -9.12
C GLY A 15 -0.72 8.24 -8.67
N VAL A 16 0.09 8.84 -9.56
CA VAL A 16 1.39 9.46 -9.26
C VAL A 16 1.39 10.89 -9.74
N LEU A 17 1.71 11.79 -8.86
CA LEU A 17 1.79 13.23 -9.12
C LEU A 17 3.21 13.73 -8.85
N ASN A 18 3.72 14.57 -9.74
CA ASN A 18 4.99 15.26 -9.57
C ASN A 18 4.72 16.72 -9.21
N GLY A 19 5.46 17.26 -8.26
CA GLY A 19 5.29 18.63 -7.79
C GLY A 19 6.00 18.87 -6.47
N HIS A 20 5.53 19.82 -5.66
CA HIS A 20 6.04 20.09 -4.33
C HIS A 20 4.93 19.85 -3.32
N PHE A 21 5.05 18.79 -2.52
CA PHE A 21 3.98 18.31 -1.64
C PHE A 21 4.38 18.33 -0.18
N LEU A 22 3.45 18.78 0.69
CA LEU A 22 3.51 18.58 2.13
C LEU A 22 2.90 17.21 2.47
N LEU A 23 3.70 16.33 3.03
CA LEU A 23 3.26 15.01 3.49
C LEU A 23 2.62 15.10 4.87
N THR A 24 1.84 14.06 5.24
CA THR A 24 1.20 13.96 6.58
C THR A 24 2.21 13.96 7.74
N SER A 25 3.45 13.57 7.46
CA SER A 25 4.57 13.62 8.41
C SER A 25 5.14 15.02 8.64
N GLY A 26 4.66 16.04 7.92
CA GLY A 26 5.25 17.38 7.89
C GLY A 26 6.45 17.53 6.96
N ARG A 27 6.94 16.43 6.39
CA ARG A 27 8.06 16.45 5.41
C ARG A 27 7.57 16.85 4.04
N HIS A 28 8.48 17.38 3.21
CA HIS A 28 8.22 17.73 1.82
C HIS A 28 8.69 16.64 0.87
N SER A 29 8.01 16.48 -0.28
CA SER A 29 8.40 15.52 -1.32
C SER A 29 8.12 16.10 -2.71
N ASN A 30 8.86 15.62 -3.72
CA ASN A 30 8.61 15.94 -5.12
C ASN A 30 7.61 14.99 -5.77
N VAL A 31 7.16 13.95 -5.06
CA VAL A 31 6.22 12.95 -5.54
C VAL A 31 5.12 12.70 -4.51
N TYR A 32 3.87 12.66 -4.98
CA TYR A 32 2.72 12.27 -4.18
C TYR A 32 1.99 11.10 -4.84
N PHE A 33 1.62 10.10 -4.04
CA PHE A 33 0.87 8.95 -4.51
C PHE A 33 -0.60 9.09 -4.12
N GLU A 34 -1.45 9.33 -5.11
CA GLU A 34 -2.90 9.38 -4.95
C GLU A 34 -3.50 8.00 -5.25
N LYS A 35 -3.31 7.09 -4.31
CA LYS A 35 -3.67 5.67 -4.47
C LYS A 35 -5.13 5.43 -4.85
N PHE A 36 -6.03 6.28 -4.37
CA PHE A 36 -7.47 6.13 -4.66
C PHE A 36 -7.80 6.34 -6.13
N ARG A 37 -6.95 7.05 -6.89
CA ARG A 37 -7.09 7.17 -8.34
C ARG A 37 -6.95 5.84 -9.08
N ILE A 38 -6.14 4.92 -8.58
CA ILE A 38 -6.10 3.55 -9.12
C ILE A 38 -7.29 2.73 -8.63
N LEU A 39 -7.62 2.85 -7.34
CA LEU A 39 -8.65 2.03 -6.73
C LEU A 39 -10.05 2.35 -7.27
N GLU A 40 -10.29 3.58 -7.73
CA GLU A 40 -11.57 3.99 -8.35
C GLU A 40 -11.72 3.53 -9.80
N HIS A 41 -10.63 3.18 -10.50
CA HIS A 41 -10.67 2.73 -11.88
C HIS A 41 -10.74 1.20 -11.98
N PRO A 42 -11.91 0.61 -12.36
CA PRO A 42 -12.11 -0.84 -12.33
C PRO A 42 -11.03 -1.64 -13.06
N ASN A 43 -10.70 -1.21 -14.29
CA ASN A 43 -9.70 -1.91 -15.10
C ASN A 43 -8.27 -1.80 -14.53
N ALA A 44 -7.95 -0.69 -13.89
CA ALA A 44 -6.64 -0.50 -13.26
C ALA A 44 -6.52 -1.35 -11.99
N LEU A 45 -7.53 -1.31 -11.14
CA LEU A 45 -7.61 -2.13 -9.93
C LEU A 45 -7.57 -3.61 -10.29
N ASP A 46 -8.37 -4.05 -11.27
CA ASP A 46 -8.42 -5.44 -11.71
C ASP A 46 -7.05 -5.93 -12.17
N ARG A 47 -6.36 -5.12 -13.00
CA ARG A 47 -5.01 -5.44 -13.45
C ARG A 47 -4.02 -5.55 -12.30
N VAL A 48 -4.02 -4.60 -11.37
CA VAL A 48 -3.17 -4.63 -10.16
C VAL A 48 -3.39 -5.92 -9.37
N CYS A 49 -4.66 -6.25 -9.10
CA CYS A 49 -5.01 -7.45 -8.33
C CYS A 49 -4.59 -8.75 -9.04
N LYS A 50 -4.75 -8.81 -10.37
CA LYS A 50 -4.30 -9.94 -11.16
C LYS A 50 -2.80 -10.15 -11.07
N GLU A 51 -2.02 -9.08 -11.23
CA GLU A 51 -0.56 -9.15 -11.16
C GLU A 51 -0.06 -9.53 -9.76
N MET A 52 -0.72 -9.03 -8.70
CA MET A 52 -0.41 -9.44 -7.33
C MET A 52 -0.71 -10.94 -7.11
N ALA A 53 -1.84 -11.43 -7.62
CA ALA A 53 -2.21 -12.83 -7.50
C ALA A 53 -1.22 -13.75 -8.22
N GLN A 54 -0.72 -13.35 -9.40
CA GLN A 54 0.25 -14.12 -10.18
C GLN A 54 1.59 -14.32 -9.44
N ILE A 55 2.01 -13.36 -8.61
CA ILE A 55 3.25 -13.49 -7.81
C ILE A 55 3.17 -14.71 -6.87
N VAL A 56 2.00 -15.02 -6.36
CA VAL A 56 1.77 -16.05 -5.34
C VAL A 56 0.96 -17.24 -5.85
N GLU A 57 0.72 -17.34 -7.15
CA GLU A 57 -0.16 -18.36 -7.76
C GLU A 57 0.30 -19.79 -7.44
N SER A 58 1.61 -20.01 -7.34
CA SER A 58 2.18 -21.32 -6.97
C SER A 58 2.27 -21.55 -5.46
N MET A 59 1.91 -20.56 -4.64
CA MET A 59 1.95 -20.65 -3.19
C MET A 59 0.58 -21.10 -2.67
N ASP A 60 0.59 -21.97 -1.67
CA ASP A 60 -0.63 -22.48 -1.07
C ASP A 60 -1.22 -21.43 -0.09
N ILE A 61 -1.90 -20.43 -0.65
CA ILE A 61 -2.57 -19.34 0.10
C ILE A 61 -4.01 -19.77 0.44
N GLU A 62 -4.46 -19.53 1.67
CA GLU A 62 -5.81 -19.83 2.14
C GLU A 62 -6.63 -18.59 2.50
N LEU A 63 -5.95 -17.46 2.71
CA LEU A 63 -6.59 -16.22 3.12
C LEU A 63 -5.80 -15.02 2.60
N VAL A 64 -6.49 -14.00 2.10
CA VAL A 64 -5.90 -12.70 1.79
C VAL A 64 -6.32 -11.68 2.84
N LEU A 65 -5.35 -10.99 3.43
CA LEU A 65 -5.56 -9.95 4.44
C LEU A 65 -5.05 -8.60 3.95
N GLY A 66 -5.89 -7.59 3.95
CA GLY A 66 -5.51 -6.20 3.68
C GLY A 66 -5.75 -5.28 4.87
N ALA A 67 -5.13 -4.10 4.88
CA ALA A 67 -5.43 -3.05 5.85
C ALA A 67 -6.46 -2.06 5.30
N ALA A 68 -7.47 -1.71 6.09
CA ALA A 68 -8.37 -0.62 5.73
C ALA A 68 -7.59 0.71 5.63
N ILE A 69 -7.87 1.55 4.63
CA ILE A 69 -8.99 1.50 3.69
C ILE A 69 -8.54 0.94 2.34
N GLY A 70 -7.34 1.28 1.84
CA GLY A 70 -6.87 0.94 0.49
C GLY A 70 -6.75 -0.56 0.25
N GLY A 71 -6.29 -1.31 1.26
CA GLY A 71 -6.15 -2.76 1.19
C GLY A 71 -7.45 -3.54 1.07
N ILE A 72 -8.62 -2.93 1.35
CA ILE A 72 -9.93 -3.63 1.26
C ILE A 72 -10.20 -4.07 -0.18
N LEU A 73 -10.11 -3.13 -1.13
CA LEU A 73 -10.41 -3.41 -2.53
C LEU A 73 -9.36 -4.34 -3.14
N ILE A 74 -8.10 -4.17 -2.76
CA ILE A 74 -7.00 -5.01 -3.24
C ILE A 74 -7.16 -6.44 -2.70
N ALA A 75 -7.43 -6.61 -1.40
CA ALA A 75 -7.66 -7.94 -0.81
C ALA A 75 -8.83 -8.66 -1.48
N GLY A 76 -9.94 -7.94 -1.75
CA GLY A 76 -11.09 -8.48 -2.47
C GLY A 76 -10.75 -8.93 -3.88
N GLY A 77 -10.01 -8.11 -4.62
CA GLY A 77 -9.59 -8.42 -5.99
C GLY A 77 -8.61 -9.59 -6.05
N VAL A 78 -7.57 -9.60 -5.20
CA VAL A 78 -6.58 -10.67 -5.15
C VAL A 78 -7.21 -11.98 -4.68
N GLY A 79 -8.06 -11.95 -3.62
CA GLY A 79 -8.77 -13.12 -3.14
C GLY A 79 -9.67 -13.75 -4.21
N ARG A 80 -10.31 -12.94 -5.05
CA ARG A 80 -11.10 -13.42 -6.21
C ARG A 80 -10.22 -14.15 -7.22
N TYR A 81 -9.04 -13.63 -7.57
CA TYR A 81 -8.12 -14.29 -8.52
C TYR A 81 -7.56 -15.60 -7.97
N LEU A 82 -7.25 -15.65 -6.69
CA LEU A 82 -6.76 -16.88 -6.03
C LEU A 82 -7.89 -17.84 -5.63
N ASN A 83 -9.15 -17.42 -5.75
CA ASN A 83 -10.33 -18.17 -5.31
C ASN A 83 -10.27 -18.57 -3.82
N VAL A 84 -9.83 -17.64 -2.95
CA VAL A 84 -9.74 -17.83 -1.50
C VAL A 84 -10.47 -16.73 -0.76
N LYS A 85 -10.76 -16.96 0.52
CA LYS A 85 -11.36 -15.95 1.39
C LYS A 85 -10.46 -14.71 1.47
N HIS A 86 -11.09 -13.55 1.58
CA HIS A 86 -10.39 -12.28 1.81
C HIS A 86 -11.06 -11.51 2.94
N ILE A 87 -10.25 -10.87 3.75
CA ILE A 87 -10.66 -10.08 4.89
C ILE A 87 -9.82 -8.81 4.98
N PHE A 88 -10.20 -7.92 5.85
CA PHE A 88 -9.41 -6.74 6.16
C PHE A 88 -9.40 -6.45 7.67
N SER A 89 -8.32 -5.80 8.10
CA SER A 89 -8.20 -5.24 9.43
C SER A 89 -8.56 -3.76 9.42
N GLU A 90 -9.06 -3.27 10.54
CA GLU A 90 -9.36 -1.84 10.74
C GLU A 90 -8.55 -1.32 11.93
N ARG A 91 -8.15 -0.05 11.85
CA ARG A 91 -7.50 0.60 12.98
C ARG A 91 -8.56 1.06 13.98
N ASN A 92 -8.49 0.49 15.18
CA ASN A 92 -9.34 0.86 16.31
C ASN A 92 -8.46 1.27 17.50
N ASN A 93 -8.66 2.48 18.01
CA ASN A 93 -7.84 3.03 19.11
C ASN A 93 -6.32 2.88 18.88
N GLY A 94 -5.86 3.09 17.65
CA GLY A 94 -4.45 3.03 17.28
C GLY A 94 -3.92 1.64 16.94
N LYS A 95 -4.68 0.56 17.14
CA LYS A 95 -4.27 -0.83 16.86
C LYS A 95 -5.00 -1.42 15.66
N MET A 96 -4.33 -2.26 14.89
CA MET A 96 -4.96 -3.07 13.85
C MET A 96 -5.70 -4.23 14.46
N GLU A 97 -6.99 -4.37 14.14
CA GLU A 97 -7.88 -5.41 14.69
C GLU A 97 -8.73 -6.03 13.59
N LEU A 98 -9.08 -7.31 13.75
CA LEU A 98 -10.17 -7.92 12.99
C LEU A 98 -11.49 -7.56 13.63
N ARG A 99 -12.40 -7.07 12.82
CA ARG A 99 -13.77 -6.70 13.23
C ARG A 99 -14.77 -7.38 12.31
N ARG A 100 -16.05 -7.03 12.43
CA ARG A 100 -17.13 -7.50 11.53
C ARG A 100 -17.29 -9.01 11.44
N GLY A 101 -16.86 -9.75 12.50
CA GLY A 101 -16.93 -11.20 12.53
C GLY A 101 -15.83 -11.89 11.72
N PHE A 102 -14.83 -11.16 11.22
CA PHE A 102 -13.65 -11.76 10.59
C PHE A 102 -12.81 -12.53 11.60
N SER A 103 -12.24 -13.63 11.17
CA SER A 103 -11.36 -14.47 11.96
C SER A 103 -10.28 -15.09 11.09
N ILE A 104 -9.15 -15.43 11.70
CA ILE A 104 -8.06 -16.20 11.12
C ILE A 104 -7.96 -17.50 11.91
N SER A 105 -7.86 -18.63 11.23
CA SER A 105 -7.74 -19.92 11.86
C SER A 105 -6.28 -20.23 12.22
N LYS A 106 -6.07 -20.98 13.30
CA LYS A 106 -4.74 -21.47 13.68
C LYS A 106 -4.09 -22.25 12.53
N GLY A 107 -2.83 -21.92 12.23
CA GLY A 107 -2.06 -22.52 11.15
C GLY A 107 -2.40 -22.05 9.75
N GLN A 108 -3.43 -21.20 9.58
CA GLN A 108 -3.87 -20.70 8.27
C GLN A 108 -2.77 -19.94 7.54
N ARG A 109 -2.64 -20.19 6.24
CA ARG A 109 -1.62 -19.57 5.37
C ARG A 109 -2.17 -18.28 4.77
N VAL A 110 -1.62 -17.15 5.24
CA VAL A 110 -2.13 -15.81 4.95
C VAL A 110 -1.20 -15.07 3.99
N LEU A 111 -1.79 -14.52 2.94
CA LEU A 111 -1.18 -13.48 2.11
C LEU A 111 -1.57 -12.11 2.66
N ILE A 112 -0.59 -11.27 2.93
CA ILE A 112 -0.82 -9.85 3.24
C ILE A 112 -0.71 -9.04 1.96
N VAL A 113 -1.69 -8.16 1.71
CA VAL A 113 -1.67 -7.23 0.59
C VAL A 113 -1.76 -5.78 1.09
N GLU A 114 -1.00 -4.87 0.45
CA GLU A 114 -0.96 -3.46 0.81
C GLU A 114 -0.92 -2.59 -0.46
N ASP A 115 -1.44 -1.39 -0.36
CA ASP A 115 -1.39 -0.43 -1.46
C ASP A 115 0.01 0.23 -1.56
N ILE A 116 0.48 0.88 -0.50
CA ILE A 116 1.76 1.59 -0.49
C ILE A 116 2.53 1.29 0.80
N ILE A 117 3.76 0.85 0.64
CA ILE A 117 4.71 0.72 1.75
C ILE A 117 5.64 1.93 1.77
N THR A 118 5.80 2.55 2.94
CA THR A 118 6.82 3.57 3.23
C THR A 118 7.78 3.09 4.31
N THR A 119 7.34 3.04 5.54
CA THR A 119 8.10 2.51 6.69
C THR A 119 7.76 1.05 7.02
N GLY A 120 6.71 0.52 6.40
CA GLY A 120 6.21 -0.83 6.65
C GLY A 120 5.38 -1.00 7.93
N GLY A 121 5.09 0.10 8.65
CA GLY A 121 4.39 0.03 9.94
C GLY A 121 3.08 -0.76 9.89
N SER A 122 2.19 -0.50 8.92
CA SER A 122 0.94 -1.24 8.75
C SER A 122 1.17 -2.73 8.49
N VAL A 123 2.17 -3.06 7.67
CA VAL A 123 2.51 -4.46 7.36
C VAL A 123 3.00 -5.20 8.60
N PHE A 124 3.87 -4.56 9.42
CA PHE A 124 4.30 -5.16 10.69
C PHE A 124 3.13 -5.40 11.64
N GLU A 125 2.17 -4.46 11.72
CA GLU A 125 0.95 -4.65 12.53
C GLU A 125 0.11 -5.83 12.02
N LEU A 126 -0.04 -5.98 10.68
CA LEU A 126 -0.75 -7.12 10.10
C LEU A 126 -0.03 -8.45 10.35
N ILE A 127 1.30 -8.47 10.25
CA ILE A 127 2.10 -9.67 10.57
C ILE A 127 1.92 -10.08 12.02
N ASN A 128 1.94 -9.13 12.94
CA ASN A 128 1.71 -9.40 14.37
C ASN A 128 0.27 -9.89 14.59
N LEU A 129 -0.72 -9.26 13.95
CA LEU A 129 -2.10 -9.70 14.01
C LEU A 129 -2.25 -11.16 13.55
N VAL A 130 -1.64 -11.56 12.44
CA VAL A 130 -1.66 -12.95 11.96
C VAL A 130 -1.01 -13.89 12.97
N LYS A 131 0.10 -13.49 13.59
CA LYS A 131 0.79 -14.27 14.63
C LYS A 131 -0.06 -14.43 15.88
N ASP A 132 -0.83 -13.42 16.29
CA ASP A 132 -1.71 -13.47 17.46
C ASP A 132 -2.82 -14.52 17.31
N TYR A 133 -3.13 -14.94 16.07
CA TYR A 133 -4.02 -16.06 15.74
C TYR A 133 -3.31 -17.41 15.52
N ASP A 134 -2.01 -17.52 15.87
CA ASP A 134 -1.21 -18.73 15.56
C ASP A 134 -1.20 -19.12 14.07
N ALA A 135 -1.38 -18.15 13.16
CA ALA A 135 -1.38 -18.35 11.72
C ALA A 135 0.00 -17.99 11.10
N LYS A 136 0.15 -18.22 9.79
CA LYS A 136 1.42 -18.04 9.09
C LYS A 136 1.28 -17.03 7.97
N VAL A 137 2.14 -16.00 7.96
CA VAL A 137 2.30 -15.13 6.79
C VAL A 137 3.18 -15.85 5.77
N ILE A 138 2.61 -16.14 4.60
CA ILE A 138 3.32 -16.81 3.51
C ILE A 138 4.06 -15.80 2.65
N HIS A 139 3.43 -14.67 2.34
CA HIS A 139 4.02 -13.61 1.53
C HIS A 139 3.37 -12.26 1.84
N VAL A 140 4.08 -11.19 1.54
CA VAL A 140 3.57 -9.82 1.51
C VAL A 140 3.66 -9.31 0.07
N VAL A 141 2.54 -8.87 -0.52
CA VAL A 141 2.54 -8.26 -1.85
C VAL A 141 1.98 -6.84 -1.76
N ASN A 142 2.67 -5.89 -2.36
CA ASN A 142 2.19 -4.51 -2.36
C ASN A 142 2.29 -3.87 -3.76
N LEU A 143 1.46 -2.85 -3.98
CA LEU A 143 1.45 -2.13 -5.25
C LEU A 143 2.70 -1.29 -5.43
N VAL A 144 3.00 -0.42 -4.44
CA VAL A 144 4.17 0.47 -4.50
C VAL A 144 4.99 0.39 -3.23
N ASP A 145 6.27 0.10 -3.38
CA ASP A 145 7.26 0.23 -2.31
C ASP A 145 8.04 1.55 -2.49
N ARG A 146 7.88 2.45 -1.52
CA ARG A 146 8.53 3.76 -1.46
C ARG A 146 9.67 3.80 -0.45
N SER A 147 10.00 2.70 0.18
CA SER A 147 11.06 2.64 1.18
C SER A 147 12.42 3.00 0.57
N LEU A 148 13.21 3.79 1.27
CA LEU A 148 14.58 4.15 0.86
C LEU A 148 15.53 2.97 1.06
N ASN A 149 15.27 2.15 2.08
CA ASN A 149 16.05 0.96 2.40
C ASN A 149 15.15 -0.27 2.41
N PRO A 150 15.68 -1.45 2.08
CA PRO A 150 14.94 -2.70 2.17
C PRO A 150 14.38 -2.93 3.58
N ILE A 151 13.11 -3.29 3.67
CA ILE A 151 12.45 -3.60 4.94
C ILE A 151 12.42 -5.11 5.13
N ASP A 152 12.99 -5.59 6.23
CA ASP A 152 12.93 -7.00 6.59
C ASP A 152 11.69 -7.31 7.40
N PHE A 153 10.64 -7.78 6.75
CA PHE A 153 9.39 -8.19 7.37
C PHE A 153 9.46 -9.55 8.09
N LYS A 154 10.59 -10.26 8.03
CA LYS A 154 10.70 -11.68 8.43
C LYS A 154 9.71 -12.59 7.71
N ALA A 155 9.25 -12.14 6.55
CA ALA A 155 8.42 -12.86 5.59
C ALA A 155 8.83 -12.42 4.19
N PRO A 156 8.75 -13.29 3.17
CA PRO A 156 9.00 -12.90 1.79
C PRO A 156 8.09 -11.74 1.38
N SER A 157 8.63 -10.79 0.63
CA SER A 157 7.84 -9.63 0.16
C SER A 157 8.17 -9.26 -1.27
N THR A 158 7.16 -8.82 -2.02
CA THR A 158 7.30 -8.38 -3.41
C THR A 158 6.44 -7.16 -3.68
N ALA A 159 7.02 -6.12 -4.26
CA ALA A 159 6.30 -4.96 -4.77
C ALA A 159 6.12 -5.05 -6.28
N LEU A 160 4.95 -4.66 -6.80
CA LEU A 160 4.75 -4.50 -8.24
C LEU A 160 5.61 -3.35 -8.81
N LEU A 161 5.78 -2.29 -8.03
CA LEU A 161 6.62 -1.15 -8.36
C LEU A 161 7.48 -0.77 -7.14
N LYS A 162 8.79 -0.73 -7.32
CA LYS A 162 9.71 -0.07 -6.39
C LYS A 162 9.95 1.35 -6.89
N MET A 163 9.55 2.32 -6.10
CA MET A 163 9.72 3.74 -6.42
C MET A 163 10.11 4.50 -5.15
N PRO A 164 11.36 4.31 -4.67
CA PRO A 164 11.87 5.06 -3.54
C PRO A 164 11.67 6.56 -3.77
N SER A 165 11.11 7.26 -2.82
CA SER A 165 10.89 8.69 -2.94
C SER A 165 11.51 9.42 -1.77
N GLU A 166 12.35 10.38 -2.10
CA GLU A 166 12.96 11.25 -1.11
C GLU A 166 11.91 12.15 -0.46
N SER A 167 12.15 12.45 0.80
CA SER A 167 11.41 13.48 1.51
C SER A 167 12.39 14.28 2.36
N TRP A 168 12.12 15.55 2.52
CA TRP A 168 13.01 16.50 3.21
C TRP A 168 12.29 17.18 4.36
N GLU A 169 13.03 17.56 5.39
CA GLU A 169 12.54 18.55 6.35
C GLU A 169 12.30 19.88 5.63
N PRO A 170 11.32 20.70 6.06
CA PRO A 170 10.98 21.95 5.38
C PRO A 170 12.19 22.89 5.17
N ASN A 171 13.09 22.99 6.15
CA ASN A 171 14.30 23.82 6.10
C ASN A 171 15.39 23.27 5.17
N GLU A 172 15.34 21.97 4.82
CA GLU A 172 16.31 21.32 3.93
C GLU A 172 15.77 21.10 2.53
N CYS A 173 14.48 21.35 2.31
CA CYS A 173 13.79 21.05 1.07
C CYS A 173 14.36 21.83 -0.13
N PRO A 174 14.87 21.15 -1.17
CA PRO A 174 15.42 21.80 -2.35
C PRO A 174 14.35 22.54 -3.18
N LEU A 175 13.07 22.11 -3.08
CA LEU A 175 11.96 22.72 -3.80
C LEU A 175 11.55 24.05 -3.13
N CYS A 176 11.59 24.13 -1.78
CA CYS A 176 11.43 25.39 -1.05
C CYS A 176 12.51 26.40 -1.44
N LYS A 177 13.77 25.94 -1.53
CA LYS A 177 14.90 26.80 -1.91
C LYS A 177 14.78 27.34 -3.34
N LYS A 178 14.07 26.63 -4.23
CA LYS A 178 13.76 27.07 -5.60
C LYS A 178 12.54 27.98 -5.68
N GLY A 179 11.75 28.13 -4.60
CA GLY A 179 10.49 28.86 -4.60
C GLY A 179 9.32 28.11 -5.25
N ASP A 180 9.44 26.77 -5.41
CA ASP A 180 8.36 25.97 -5.98
C ASP A 180 7.15 25.99 -5.03
N LYS A 181 5.96 26.21 -5.59
CA LYS A 181 4.71 26.31 -4.82
C LYS A 181 4.43 24.99 -4.06
N LEU A 182 4.26 25.10 -2.74
CA LEU A 182 3.94 23.96 -1.89
C LEU A 182 2.43 23.64 -1.98
N THR A 183 2.12 22.36 -2.21
CA THR A 183 0.75 21.85 -2.27
C THR A 183 0.50 20.89 -1.13
N GLN A 184 -0.58 21.08 -0.39
CA GLN A 184 -1.02 20.12 0.61
C GLN A 184 -2.16 19.27 0.04
N ARG A 185 -1.95 17.95 -0.01
CA ARG A 185 -2.99 16.97 -0.28
C ARG A 185 -3.29 16.21 1.02
N GLY A 186 -4.50 16.39 1.53
CA GLY A 186 -4.91 15.80 2.80
C GLY A 186 -5.76 14.55 2.63
N ARG A 187 -6.09 13.92 3.75
CA ARG A 187 -7.05 12.81 3.84
C ARG A 187 -8.44 13.14 3.26
N THR A 188 -8.73 14.39 3.01
CA THR A 188 -10.01 14.88 2.48
C THR A 188 -10.03 15.05 0.96
N GLY A 189 -8.93 14.75 0.26
CA GLY A 189 -8.84 14.91 -1.20
C GLY A 189 -8.95 16.36 -1.71
N LYS A 190 -9.00 17.35 -0.82
CA LYS A 190 -9.02 18.77 -1.21
C LYS A 190 -7.60 19.27 -1.36
N GLU A 191 -7.30 19.86 -2.51
CA GLU A 191 -6.09 20.66 -2.69
C GLU A 191 -6.24 21.92 -1.84
N THR A 192 -5.34 22.10 -0.89
CA THR A 192 -5.17 23.39 -0.22
C THR A 192 -3.85 23.98 -0.72
N GLU A 193 -3.94 25.08 -1.45
CA GLU A 193 -2.76 25.88 -1.77
C GLU A 193 -2.32 26.58 -0.48
N LEU A 194 -1.12 26.27 -0.03
CA LEU A 194 -0.48 27.02 1.06
C LEU A 194 0.18 28.25 0.43
N VAL A 195 -0.25 29.42 0.81
CA VAL A 195 0.28 30.72 0.41
C VAL A 195 1.64 30.95 1.07
#